data_85f7c86b1132b23017227b598f0d0e52
#
_entry.id   85f7c86b1132b23017227b598f0d0e52
#
_cell.length_a   1.000
_cell.length_b   1.000
_cell.length_c   1.000
_cell.angle_alpha   90.00
_cell.angle_beta   90.00
_cell.angle_gamma   90.00
#
_symmetry.space_group_name_H-M   'P 1'
#
loop_
_entity.id
_entity.type
_entity.pdbx_description
1 polymer ?
#
loop_
_entity_poly.entity_id
_entity_poly.type
_entity_poly.pdbx_seq_one_letter_code
_entity_poly.pdbx_strand_id
1 'polypeptide(L)'
;MEQASIDVIEEAPRKAAPRNTEKKRELALHALSSLAELGFARMNLRDVAQRSGVSLGVIHYYFENKTELLTYGVVLYKEDFVKDIKTLIRAAPDPATLSGGVADFLANTVAQDAQVHRLWYDVRAQAQFDAAFHACVAEVEHALIDIFVALLTKLQTLGVKCRETDPLRLYILIDGWFRYFLQQQLKGDVDAPNAFRIKVLEEFKLLAV
;
A
#
# COMPACT_ATOMS: atom_id res chain seq x y z
N MET A 1 6.50 -53.07 -28.84
CA MET A 1 6.62 -51.63 -29.03
C MET A 1 6.10 -50.96 -27.78
N GLU A 2 7.01 -50.63 -26.90
CA GLU A 2 6.77 -50.19 -25.53
C GLU A 2 6.83 -48.66 -25.53
N GLN A 3 5.71 -48.03 -25.16
CA GLN A 3 5.56 -46.57 -25.12
C GLN A 3 6.00 -46.09 -23.75
N ALA A 4 7.20 -45.52 -23.68
CA ALA A 4 7.71 -44.88 -22.48
C ALA A 4 6.95 -43.58 -22.19
N SER A 5 6.17 -43.56 -21.13
CA SER A 5 5.59 -42.36 -20.54
C SER A 5 6.69 -41.52 -19.90
N ILE A 6 6.89 -40.31 -20.40
CA ILE A 6 7.75 -39.31 -19.75
C ILE A 6 6.90 -38.63 -18.68
N ASP A 7 7.16 -39.00 -17.41
CA ASP A 7 6.63 -38.27 -16.25
C ASP A 7 7.29 -36.86 -16.20
N VAL A 8 6.52 -35.84 -16.57
CA VAL A 8 6.89 -34.45 -16.31
C VAL A 8 6.66 -34.20 -14.83
N ILE A 9 7.73 -34.21 -14.06
CA ILE A 9 7.71 -33.80 -12.66
C ILE A 9 7.53 -32.30 -12.65
N GLU A 10 6.30 -31.87 -12.39
CA GLU A 10 5.94 -30.47 -12.12
C GLU A 10 6.57 -30.06 -10.77
N GLU A 11 7.68 -29.34 -10.82
CA GLU A 11 8.37 -28.84 -9.64
C GLU A 11 7.46 -27.77 -8.99
N ALA A 12 6.78 -28.12 -7.91
CA ALA A 12 6.02 -27.18 -7.09
C ALA A 12 6.93 -26.04 -6.60
N PRO A 13 6.48 -24.76 -6.58
CA PRO A 13 7.30 -23.65 -6.17
C PRO A 13 7.81 -23.88 -4.74
N ARG A 14 9.14 -23.95 -4.58
CA ARG A 14 9.79 -24.07 -3.28
C ARG A 14 9.39 -22.91 -2.41
N LYS A 15 8.63 -23.14 -1.34
CA LYS A 15 8.41 -22.15 -0.28
C LYS A 15 9.77 -21.68 0.22
N ALA A 16 10.10 -20.40 0.00
CA ALA A 16 11.34 -19.82 0.46
C ALA A 16 11.48 -20.05 1.98
N ALA A 17 12.68 -20.42 2.44
CA ALA A 17 12.95 -20.64 3.87
C ALA A 17 12.67 -19.34 4.65
N PRO A 18 12.16 -19.39 5.90
CA PRO A 18 11.72 -18.20 6.67
C PRO A 18 12.78 -17.07 6.74
N ARG A 19 14.06 -17.42 6.91
CA ARG A 19 15.18 -16.46 6.90
C ARG A 19 15.34 -15.71 5.57
N ASN A 20 15.01 -16.36 4.46
CA ASN A 20 15.10 -15.77 3.11
C ASN A 20 14.03 -14.69 2.92
N THR A 21 12.82 -14.96 3.42
CA THR A 21 11.69 -14.01 3.36
C THR A 21 11.94 -12.77 4.22
N GLU A 22 12.49 -12.94 5.43
CA GLU A 22 12.79 -11.83 6.33
C GLU A 22 13.86 -10.89 5.76
N LYS A 23 14.95 -11.47 5.21
CA LYS A 23 15.99 -10.65 4.56
C LYS A 23 15.47 -9.93 3.30
N LYS A 24 14.64 -10.59 2.51
CA LYS A 24 13.98 -9.96 1.36
C LYS A 24 13.14 -8.76 1.80
N ARG A 25 12.35 -8.90 2.89
CA ARG A 25 11.54 -7.82 3.48
C ARG A 25 12.43 -6.66 3.98
N GLU A 26 13.47 -6.94 4.73
CA GLU A 26 14.42 -5.93 5.24
C GLU A 26 15.01 -5.08 4.10
N LEU A 27 15.50 -5.73 3.04
CA LEU A 27 16.08 -5.05 1.87
C LEU A 27 15.06 -4.14 1.18
N ALA A 28 13.81 -4.59 1.06
CA ALA A 28 12.73 -3.81 0.48
C ALA A 28 12.37 -2.57 1.33
N LEU A 29 12.34 -2.69 2.65
CA LEU A 29 12.11 -1.54 3.54
C LEU A 29 13.26 -0.51 3.46
N HIS A 30 14.52 -0.95 3.38
CA HIS A 30 15.64 -0.05 3.12
C HIS A 30 15.55 0.63 1.75
N ALA A 31 15.01 -0.07 0.73
CA ALA A 31 14.76 0.53 -0.57
C ALA A 31 13.68 1.63 -0.52
N LEU A 32 12.60 1.41 0.22
CA LEU A 32 11.57 2.45 0.43
C LEU A 32 12.12 3.67 1.17
N SER A 33 12.96 3.47 2.21
CA SER A 33 13.63 4.57 2.90
C SER A 33 14.54 5.36 1.94
N SER A 34 15.30 4.66 1.09
CA SER A 34 16.13 5.30 0.06
C SER A 34 15.30 6.05 -0.97
N LEU A 35 14.14 5.49 -1.35
CA LEU A 35 13.18 6.15 -2.25
C LEU A 35 12.64 7.45 -1.64
N ALA A 36 12.26 7.44 -0.37
CA ALA A 36 11.73 8.61 0.33
C ALA A 36 12.75 9.75 0.38
N GLU A 37 14.03 9.45 0.62
CA GLU A 37 15.09 10.47 0.73
C GLU A 37 15.61 10.96 -0.62
N LEU A 38 15.87 10.04 -1.56
CA LEU A 38 16.56 10.35 -2.81
C LEU A 38 15.61 10.59 -3.99
N GLY A 39 14.38 10.10 -3.88
CA GLY A 39 13.43 10.01 -4.97
C GLY A 39 13.79 8.93 -6.00
N PHE A 40 12.81 8.52 -6.82
CA PHE A 40 12.96 7.41 -7.77
C PHE A 40 14.13 7.59 -8.75
N ALA A 41 14.35 8.81 -9.27
CA ALA A 41 15.36 9.06 -10.30
C ALA A 41 16.79 8.88 -9.77
N ARG A 42 17.07 9.29 -8.53
CA ARG A 42 18.43 9.26 -7.96
C ARG A 42 18.75 7.98 -7.21
N MET A 43 17.75 7.28 -6.69
CA MET A 43 17.94 6.02 -5.98
C MET A 43 18.47 4.92 -6.93
N ASN A 44 19.46 4.16 -6.50
CA ASN A 44 19.96 2.97 -7.21
C ASN A 44 20.19 1.79 -6.24
N LEU A 45 20.42 0.58 -6.79
CA LEU A 45 20.58 -0.64 -5.97
C LEU A 45 21.86 -0.63 -5.12
N ARG A 46 22.87 0.16 -5.49
CA ARG A 46 24.10 0.29 -4.68
C ARG A 46 23.84 1.08 -3.41
N ASP A 47 22.98 2.13 -3.49
CA ASP A 47 22.58 2.90 -2.31
C ASP A 47 21.84 2.00 -1.32
N VAL A 48 20.94 1.14 -1.82
CA VAL A 48 20.22 0.17 -0.99
C VAL A 48 21.18 -0.83 -0.34
N ALA A 49 22.12 -1.38 -1.11
CA ALA A 49 23.12 -2.32 -0.61
C ALA A 49 23.97 -1.69 0.51
N GLN A 50 24.45 -0.46 0.30
CA GLN A 50 25.22 0.28 1.29
C GLN A 50 24.44 0.52 2.58
N ARG A 51 23.17 0.97 2.49
CA ARG A 51 22.29 1.20 3.64
C ARG A 51 21.96 -0.07 4.40
N SER A 52 21.82 -1.18 3.69
CA SER A 52 21.50 -2.48 4.27
C SER A 52 22.74 -3.22 4.80
N GLY A 53 23.95 -2.65 4.66
CA GLY A 53 25.20 -3.28 5.07
C GLY A 53 25.52 -4.57 4.30
N VAL A 54 25.05 -4.72 3.04
CA VAL A 54 25.24 -5.90 2.22
C VAL A 54 25.95 -5.56 0.90
N SER A 55 26.48 -6.57 0.21
CA SER A 55 27.01 -6.39 -1.15
C SER A 55 25.88 -6.25 -2.18
N LEU A 56 26.18 -5.60 -3.31
CA LEU A 56 25.23 -5.52 -4.43
C LEU A 56 24.81 -6.91 -4.93
N GLY A 57 25.71 -7.91 -4.86
CA GLY A 57 25.40 -9.29 -5.20
C GLY A 57 24.31 -9.91 -4.33
N VAL A 58 24.22 -9.52 -3.05
CA VAL A 58 23.11 -9.94 -2.17
C VAL A 58 21.78 -9.34 -2.64
N ILE A 59 21.76 -8.07 -3.08
CA ILE A 59 20.53 -7.48 -3.64
C ILE A 59 20.10 -8.27 -4.88
N HIS A 60 21.01 -8.56 -5.82
CA HIS A 60 20.70 -9.31 -7.04
C HIS A 60 20.34 -10.78 -6.80
N TYR A 61 20.67 -11.34 -5.64
CA TYR A 61 20.19 -12.67 -5.25
C TYR A 61 18.68 -12.68 -4.94
N TYR A 62 18.13 -11.56 -4.41
CA TYR A 62 16.74 -11.45 -4.03
C TYR A 62 15.85 -10.77 -5.07
N PHE A 63 16.42 -9.88 -5.89
CA PHE A 63 15.69 -9.03 -6.83
C PHE A 63 16.46 -8.90 -8.14
N GLU A 64 15.80 -9.13 -9.25
CA GLU A 64 16.39 -9.00 -10.58
C GLU A 64 16.77 -7.55 -10.88
N ASN A 65 15.92 -6.60 -10.47
CA ASN A 65 16.09 -5.20 -10.78
C ASN A 65 15.46 -4.29 -9.71
N LYS A 66 15.68 -2.97 -9.90
CA LYS A 66 15.15 -1.93 -9.02
C LYS A 66 13.61 -1.92 -8.97
N THR A 67 12.96 -2.19 -10.09
CA THR A 67 11.49 -2.17 -10.18
C THR A 67 10.89 -3.29 -9.34
N GLU A 68 11.41 -4.52 -9.46
CA GLU A 68 10.97 -5.65 -8.63
C GLU A 68 11.15 -5.36 -7.13
N LEU A 69 12.32 -4.86 -6.74
CA LEU A 69 12.60 -4.49 -5.35
C LEU A 69 11.60 -3.48 -4.82
N LEU A 70 11.36 -2.40 -5.57
CA LEU A 70 10.44 -1.33 -5.15
C LEU A 70 8.99 -1.78 -5.18
N THR A 71 8.57 -2.58 -6.17
CA THR A 71 7.22 -3.14 -6.22
C THR A 71 6.95 -4.04 -5.02
N TYR A 72 7.89 -4.92 -4.69
CA TYR A 72 7.79 -5.75 -3.49
C TYR A 72 7.71 -4.88 -2.22
N GLY A 73 8.53 -3.84 -2.12
CA GLY A 73 8.50 -2.91 -0.98
C GLY A 73 7.16 -2.18 -0.84
N VAL A 74 6.59 -1.67 -1.94
CA VAL A 74 5.32 -0.95 -1.87
C VAL A 74 4.14 -1.87 -1.51
N VAL A 75 4.16 -3.12 -1.94
CA VAL A 75 3.16 -4.11 -1.52
C VAL A 75 3.23 -4.33 0.00
N LEU A 76 4.42 -4.56 0.55
CA LEU A 76 4.63 -4.69 1.99
C LEU A 76 4.16 -3.44 2.77
N TYR A 77 4.49 -2.24 2.27
CA TYR A 77 4.01 -1.00 2.87
C TYR A 77 2.48 -0.93 2.89
N LYS A 78 1.83 -1.34 1.79
CA LYS A 78 0.37 -1.35 1.71
C LYS A 78 -0.29 -2.37 2.65
N GLU A 79 0.34 -3.53 2.84
CA GLU A 79 -0.11 -4.50 3.85
C GLU A 79 -0.08 -3.91 5.26
N ASP A 80 1.04 -3.28 5.65
CA ASP A 80 1.17 -2.61 6.95
C ASP A 80 0.17 -1.44 7.07
N PHE A 81 0.02 -0.59 6.03
CA PHE A 81 -0.98 0.48 5.97
C PHE A 81 -2.41 -0.03 6.23
N VAL A 82 -2.82 -1.10 5.54
CA VAL A 82 -4.16 -1.70 5.71
C VAL A 82 -4.35 -2.25 7.12
N LYS A 83 -3.34 -2.91 7.66
CA LYS A 83 -3.35 -3.45 9.03
C LYS A 83 -3.51 -2.35 10.07
N ASP A 84 -2.75 -1.27 9.93
CA ASP A 84 -2.73 -0.17 10.90
C ASP A 84 -4.05 0.60 10.91
N ILE A 85 -4.57 0.98 9.73
CA ILE A 85 -5.86 1.66 9.65
C ILE A 85 -7.02 0.77 10.11
N LYS A 86 -7.02 -0.53 9.81
CA LYS A 86 -8.04 -1.46 10.32
C LYS A 86 -7.95 -1.62 11.84
N THR A 87 -6.76 -1.54 12.40
CA THR A 87 -6.56 -1.59 13.87
C THR A 87 -7.12 -0.33 14.53
N LEU A 88 -6.85 0.85 13.95
CA LEU A 88 -7.42 2.13 14.39
C LEU A 88 -8.95 2.10 14.34
N ILE A 89 -9.54 1.64 13.22
CA ILE A 89 -10.99 1.53 13.05
C ILE A 89 -11.60 0.64 14.14
N ARG A 90 -11.01 -0.52 14.40
CA ARG A 90 -11.51 -1.45 15.43
C ARG A 90 -11.46 -0.85 16.83
N ALA A 91 -10.40 -0.13 17.15
CA ALA A 91 -10.14 0.42 18.48
C ALA A 91 -11.02 1.65 18.82
N ALA A 92 -11.57 2.36 17.83
CA ALA A 92 -12.32 3.58 18.05
C ALA A 92 -13.57 3.35 18.95
N PRO A 93 -13.73 4.08 20.08
CA PRO A 93 -14.84 3.86 21.00
C PRO A 93 -16.14 4.54 20.57
N ASP A 94 -16.07 5.57 19.72
CA ASP A 94 -17.20 6.42 19.30
C ASP A 94 -17.00 6.95 17.86
N PRO A 95 -18.05 7.47 17.21
CA PRO A 95 -17.98 7.95 15.83
C PRO A 95 -17.03 9.15 15.63
N ALA A 96 -16.88 10.03 16.63
CA ALA A 96 -16.01 11.21 16.51
C ALA A 96 -14.53 10.79 16.54
N THR A 97 -14.15 9.91 17.46
CA THR A 97 -12.82 9.31 17.54
C THR A 97 -12.51 8.52 16.26
N LEU A 98 -13.49 7.78 15.73
CA LEU A 98 -13.32 7.03 14.48
C LEU A 98 -13.02 7.96 13.29
N SER A 99 -13.87 8.96 13.07
CA SER A 99 -13.72 9.88 11.93
C SER A 99 -12.44 10.71 12.03
N GLY A 100 -12.14 11.24 13.23
CA GLY A 100 -10.91 11.99 13.49
C GLY A 100 -9.66 11.13 13.26
N GLY A 101 -9.64 9.94 13.82
CA GLY A 101 -8.49 9.02 13.69
C GLY A 101 -8.24 8.59 12.24
N VAL A 102 -9.29 8.26 11.47
CA VAL A 102 -9.14 7.92 10.04
C VAL A 102 -8.64 9.13 9.24
N ALA A 103 -9.20 10.32 9.48
CA ALA A 103 -8.79 11.54 8.79
C ALA A 103 -7.32 11.89 9.09
N ASP A 104 -6.92 11.81 10.36
CA ASP A 104 -5.53 12.06 10.79
C ASP A 104 -4.56 11.03 10.20
N PHE A 105 -4.91 9.74 10.21
CA PHE A 105 -4.10 8.68 9.64
C PHE A 105 -3.84 8.92 8.14
N LEU A 106 -4.89 9.17 7.36
CA LEU A 106 -4.79 9.40 5.92
C LEU A 106 -3.99 10.67 5.59
N ALA A 107 -4.21 11.76 6.33
CA ALA A 107 -3.46 13.01 6.14
C ALA A 107 -1.98 12.84 6.46
N ASN A 108 -1.65 12.14 7.56
CA ASN A 108 -0.27 11.87 7.96
C ASN A 108 0.47 11.04 6.91
N THR A 109 -0.17 10.05 6.29
CA THR A 109 0.46 9.25 5.24
C THR A 109 0.71 10.07 3.96
N VAL A 110 -0.17 11.02 3.62
CA VAL A 110 0.10 11.97 2.52
C VAL A 110 1.29 12.87 2.84
N ALA A 111 1.42 13.32 4.09
CA ALA A 111 2.52 14.19 4.51
C ALA A 111 3.88 13.47 4.54
N GLN A 112 3.91 12.25 5.09
CA GLN A 112 5.17 11.57 5.43
C GLN A 112 5.61 10.57 4.37
N ASP A 113 4.66 9.88 3.70
CA ASP A 113 4.94 8.76 2.83
C ASP A 113 4.62 9.05 1.35
N ALA A 114 4.61 10.32 0.96
CA ALA A 114 4.19 10.78 -0.37
C ALA A 114 4.89 10.02 -1.52
N GLN A 115 6.20 9.75 -1.41
CA GLN A 115 6.96 9.05 -2.46
C GLN A 115 6.57 7.57 -2.58
N VAL A 116 6.25 6.90 -1.46
CA VAL A 116 5.79 5.51 -1.46
C VAL A 116 4.40 5.39 -2.07
N HIS A 117 3.50 6.32 -1.70
CA HIS A 117 2.16 6.37 -2.30
C HIS A 117 2.19 6.71 -3.79
N ARG A 118 3.09 7.62 -4.22
CA ARG A 118 3.33 7.86 -5.64
C ARG A 118 3.73 6.59 -6.37
N LEU A 119 4.69 5.84 -5.79
CA LEU A 119 5.14 4.56 -6.37
C LEU A 119 3.99 3.57 -6.49
N TRP A 120 3.07 3.52 -5.51
CA TRP A 120 1.87 2.68 -5.59
C TRP A 120 1.02 3.00 -6.83
N TYR A 121 0.77 4.29 -7.10
CA TYR A 121 0.02 4.68 -8.29
C TYR A 121 0.78 4.38 -9.59
N ASP A 122 2.11 4.47 -9.58
CA ASP A 122 2.94 4.09 -10.73
C ASP A 122 2.85 2.57 -11.00
N VAL A 123 2.95 1.72 -9.96
CA VAL A 123 2.77 0.25 -10.06
C VAL A 123 1.35 -0.10 -10.55
N ARG A 124 0.34 0.56 -10.00
CA ARG A 124 -1.05 0.39 -10.40
C ARG A 124 -1.30 0.78 -11.88
N ALA A 125 -0.63 1.82 -12.36
CA ALA A 125 -0.68 2.20 -13.77
C ALA A 125 0.04 1.18 -14.66
N GLN A 126 1.18 0.64 -14.25
CA GLN A 126 1.91 -0.40 -14.97
C GLN A 126 1.08 -1.68 -15.13
N ALA A 127 0.27 -2.04 -14.14
CA ALA A 127 -0.61 -3.20 -14.22
C ALA A 127 -1.61 -3.15 -15.39
N GLN A 128 -1.85 -2.00 -15.98
CA GLN A 128 -2.70 -1.90 -17.19
C GLN A 128 -2.00 -2.42 -18.45
N PHE A 129 -0.68 -2.53 -18.44
CA PHE A 129 0.14 -2.87 -19.60
C PHE A 129 0.97 -4.14 -19.38
N ASP A 130 1.20 -4.56 -18.13
CA ASP A 130 2.04 -5.69 -17.79
C ASP A 130 1.31 -6.63 -16.82
N ALA A 131 1.01 -7.84 -17.31
CA ALA A 131 0.30 -8.87 -16.56
C ALA A 131 1.05 -9.33 -15.29
N ALA A 132 2.37 -9.14 -15.21
CA ALA A 132 3.17 -9.49 -14.04
C ALA A 132 2.72 -8.73 -12.78
N PHE A 133 2.11 -7.56 -12.94
CA PHE A 133 1.60 -6.75 -11.82
C PHE A 133 0.14 -7.02 -11.47
N HIS A 134 -0.64 -7.74 -12.31
CA HIS A 134 -2.09 -7.90 -12.11
C HIS A 134 -2.43 -8.49 -10.75
N ALA A 135 -1.77 -9.61 -10.38
CA ALA A 135 -2.09 -10.33 -9.15
C ALA A 135 -1.81 -9.47 -7.89
N CYS A 136 -0.63 -8.88 -7.79
CA CYS A 136 -0.25 -8.08 -6.63
C CYS A 136 -1.10 -6.80 -6.52
N VAL A 137 -1.44 -6.13 -7.64
CA VAL A 137 -2.29 -4.95 -7.62
C VAL A 137 -3.70 -5.32 -7.21
N ALA A 138 -4.29 -6.39 -7.75
CA ALA A 138 -5.63 -6.85 -7.38
C ALA A 138 -5.71 -7.20 -5.89
N GLU A 139 -4.71 -7.89 -5.34
CA GLU A 139 -4.66 -8.24 -3.92
C GLU A 139 -4.64 -6.98 -3.03
N VAL A 140 -3.79 -6.00 -3.35
CA VAL A 140 -3.72 -4.75 -2.60
C VAL A 140 -5.02 -3.95 -2.74
N GLU A 141 -5.62 -3.86 -3.93
CA GLU A 141 -6.90 -3.16 -4.13
C GLU A 141 -8.04 -3.79 -3.33
N HIS A 142 -8.15 -5.11 -3.32
CA HIS A 142 -9.12 -5.80 -2.47
C HIS A 142 -8.91 -5.46 -1.00
N ALA A 143 -7.67 -5.49 -0.51
CA ALA A 143 -7.36 -5.15 0.87
C ALA A 143 -7.70 -3.68 1.22
N LEU A 144 -7.53 -2.74 0.27
CA LEU A 144 -7.92 -1.34 0.42
C LEU A 144 -9.45 -1.18 0.47
N ILE A 145 -10.20 -1.88 -0.38
CA ILE A 145 -11.67 -1.91 -0.34
C ILE A 145 -12.17 -2.46 1.00
N ASP A 146 -11.53 -3.49 1.52
CA ASP A 146 -11.85 -4.10 2.81
C ASP A 146 -11.68 -3.15 4.02
N ILE A 147 -10.93 -2.05 3.88
CA ILE A 147 -10.89 -0.99 4.91
C ILE A 147 -12.29 -0.38 5.05
N PHE A 148 -13.00 -0.16 3.94
CA PHE A 148 -14.34 0.44 3.95
C PHE A 148 -15.41 -0.54 4.42
N VAL A 149 -15.24 -1.85 4.17
CA VAL A 149 -16.07 -2.88 4.81
C VAL A 149 -15.93 -2.80 6.34
N ALA A 150 -14.70 -2.74 6.84
CA ALA A 150 -14.44 -2.62 8.27
C ALA A 150 -14.97 -1.29 8.86
N LEU A 151 -14.84 -0.19 8.13
CA LEU A 151 -15.34 1.13 8.52
C LEU A 151 -16.87 1.13 8.64
N LEU A 152 -17.59 0.66 7.63
CA LEU A 152 -19.04 0.59 7.62
C LEU A 152 -19.57 -0.32 8.73
N THR A 153 -18.93 -1.48 8.92
CA THR A 153 -19.27 -2.40 10.02
C THR A 153 -19.08 -1.72 11.38
N LYS A 154 -17.99 -0.96 11.55
CA LYS A 154 -17.72 -0.24 12.81
C LYS A 154 -18.76 0.86 13.04
N LEU A 155 -19.09 1.67 12.04
CA LEU A 155 -20.11 2.71 12.14
C LEU A 155 -21.47 2.11 12.55
N GLN A 156 -21.84 0.97 11.95
CA GLN A 156 -23.06 0.26 12.31
C GLN A 156 -23.04 -0.22 13.78
N THR A 157 -21.91 -0.77 14.27
CA THR A 157 -21.78 -1.17 15.68
C THR A 157 -21.83 0.01 16.64
N LEU A 158 -21.44 1.21 16.21
CA LEU A 158 -21.53 2.45 16.96
C LEU A 158 -22.92 3.13 16.84
N GLY A 159 -23.89 2.49 16.17
CA GLY A 159 -25.26 2.98 16.03
C GLY A 159 -25.46 4.06 14.98
N VAL A 160 -24.44 4.31 14.12
CA VAL A 160 -24.55 5.30 13.04
C VAL A 160 -25.26 4.68 11.84
N LYS A 161 -26.32 5.34 11.38
CA LYS A 161 -26.97 5.01 10.10
C LYS A 161 -26.22 5.71 8.97
N CYS A 162 -25.78 4.94 7.99
CA CYS A 162 -25.06 5.45 6.83
C CYS A 162 -26.01 5.59 5.63
N ARG A 163 -25.85 6.69 4.86
CA ARG A 163 -26.52 6.91 3.55
C ARG A 163 -25.94 6.06 2.44
N GLU A 164 -24.62 5.87 2.50
CA GLU A 164 -23.89 5.01 1.57
C GLU A 164 -23.40 3.78 2.30
N THR A 165 -23.61 2.61 1.74
CA THR A 165 -23.25 1.30 2.30
C THR A 165 -22.44 0.45 1.34
N ASP A 166 -22.12 0.96 0.13
CA ASP A 166 -21.25 0.31 -0.82
C ASP A 166 -19.77 0.64 -0.52
N PRO A 167 -18.97 -0.32 -0.02
CA PRO A 167 -17.57 -0.08 0.30
C PRO A 167 -16.73 0.30 -0.93
N LEU A 168 -17.09 -0.19 -2.12
CA LEU A 168 -16.40 0.14 -3.36
C LEU A 168 -16.57 1.62 -3.74
N ARG A 169 -17.79 2.16 -3.60
CA ARG A 169 -18.04 3.60 -3.85
C ARG A 169 -17.24 4.48 -2.90
N LEU A 170 -17.21 4.13 -1.61
CA LEU A 170 -16.43 4.87 -0.61
C LEU A 170 -14.92 4.78 -0.91
N TYR A 171 -14.44 3.60 -1.30
CA TYR A 171 -13.05 3.42 -1.72
C TYR A 171 -12.71 4.34 -2.89
N ILE A 172 -13.48 4.31 -3.98
CA ILE A 172 -13.24 5.13 -5.17
C ILE A 172 -13.23 6.62 -4.83
N LEU A 173 -14.17 7.07 -4.00
CA LEU A 173 -14.26 8.46 -3.58
C LEU A 173 -13.03 8.90 -2.79
N ILE A 174 -12.65 8.14 -1.77
CA ILE A 174 -11.52 8.48 -0.89
C ILE A 174 -10.18 8.30 -1.62
N ASP A 175 -10.02 7.26 -2.46
CA ASP A 175 -8.83 7.09 -3.31
C ASP A 175 -8.66 8.26 -4.29
N GLY A 176 -9.76 8.76 -4.85
CA GLY A 176 -9.76 9.96 -5.70
C GLY A 176 -9.27 11.21 -4.97
N TRP A 177 -9.78 11.47 -3.76
CA TRP A 177 -9.31 12.56 -2.92
C TRP A 177 -7.86 12.37 -2.49
N PHE A 178 -7.49 11.18 -2.04
CA PHE A 178 -6.14 10.82 -1.65
C PHE A 178 -5.14 11.14 -2.78
N ARG A 179 -5.42 10.65 -3.99
CA ARG A 179 -4.59 10.89 -5.17
C ARG A 179 -4.47 12.38 -5.50
N TYR A 180 -5.58 13.14 -5.42
CA TYR A 180 -5.57 14.57 -5.69
C TYR A 180 -4.65 15.31 -4.71
N PHE A 181 -4.84 15.13 -3.41
CA PHE A 181 -4.05 15.82 -2.39
C PHE A 181 -2.60 15.33 -2.32
N LEU A 182 -2.35 14.06 -2.60
CA LEU A 182 -0.99 13.54 -2.78
C LEU A 182 -0.25 14.28 -3.90
N GLN A 183 -0.91 14.55 -5.02
CA GLN A 183 -0.31 15.31 -6.12
C GLN A 183 -0.01 16.76 -5.74
N GLN A 184 -0.86 17.42 -4.92
CA GLN A 184 -0.59 18.76 -4.42
C GLN A 184 0.62 18.76 -3.48
N GLN A 185 0.67 17.81 -2.54
CA GLN A 185 1.82 17.61 -1.64
C GLN A 185 3.13 17.41 -2.42
N LEU A 186 3.12 16.56 -3.44
CA LEU A 186 4.29 16.31 -4.29
C LEU A 186 4.73 17.54 -5.12
N LYS A 187 3.84 18.50 -5.35
CA LYS A 187 4.14 19.81 -5.96
C LYS A 187 4.66 20.86 -4.96
N GLY A 188 4.68 20.54 -3.67
CA GLY A 188 5.16 21.41 -2.60
C GLY A 188 4.07 22.18 -1.86
N ASP A 189 2.80 21.84 -2.05
CA ASP A 189 1.71 22.42 -1.26
C ASP A 189 1.72 21.80 0.14
N VAL A 190 2.25 22.56 1.11
CA VAL A 190 2.41 22.13 2.51
C VAL A 190 1.08 21.98 3.24
N ASP A 191 0.02 22.64 2.76
CA ASP A 191 -1.31 22.58 3.35
C ASP A 191 -2.16 21.41 2.83
N ALA A 192 -1.72 20.75 1.76
CA ALA A 192 -2.45 19.65 1.13
C ALA A 192 -2.85 18.53 2.11
N PRO A 193 -2.01 18.06 3.05
CA PRO A 193 -2.42 17.04 4.02
C PRO A 193 -3.55 17.50 4.93
N ASN A 194 -3.49 18.75 5.42
CA ASN A 194 -4.55 19.30 6.27
C ASN A 194 -5.85 19.52 5.49
N ALA A 195 -5.77 20.00 4.24
CA ALA A 195 -6.93 20.12 3.36
C ALA A 195 -7.59 18.75 3.10
N PHE A 196 -6.78 17.72 2.91
CA PHE A 196 -7.28 16.35 2.78
C PHE A 196 -7.96 15.85 4.06
N ARG A 197 -7.36 16.10 5.22
CA ARG A 197 -7.97 15.80 6.53
C ARG A 197 -9.37 16.39 6.65
N ILE A 198 -9.50 17.69 6.35
CA ILE A 198 -10.79 18.39 6.39
C ILE A 198 -11.79 17.74 5.43
N LYS A 199 -11.34 17.42 4.21
CA LYS A 199 -12.19 16.77 3.20
C LYS A 199 -12.69 15.40 3.66
N VAL A 200 -11.84 14.57 4.26
CA VAL A 200 -12.24 13.27 4.82
C VAL A 200 -13.30 13.46 5.92
N LEU A 201 -13.13 14.44 6.81
CA LEU A 201 -14.12 14.73 7.85
C LEU A 201 -15.47 15.22 7.28
N GLU A 202 -15.46 15.97 6.19
CA GLU A 202 -16.67 16.36 5.46
C GLU A 202 -17.39 15.13 4.89
N GLU A 203 -16.66 14.19 4.28
CA GLU A 203 -17.24 12.96 3.76
C GLU A 203 -17.88 12.10 4.88
N PHE A 204 -17.25 12.04 6.06
CA PHE A 204 -17.88 11.37 7.23
C PHE A 204 -19.19 12.02 7.66
N LYS A 205 -19.29 13.38 7.63
CA LYS A 205 -20.54 14.08 7.94
C LYS A 205 -21.63 13.80 6.90
N LEU A 206 -21.26 13.69 5.62
CA LEU A 206 -22.19 13.36 4.54
C LEU A 206 -22.62 11.89 4.57
N LEU A 207 -21.76 11.00 5.08
CA LEU A 207 -22.02 9.58 5.19
C LEU A 207 -23.09 9.27 6.25
N ALA A 208 -23.13 10.01 7.36
CA ALA A 208 -24.11 9.82 8.42
C ALA A 208 -25.49 10.40 8.06
N VAL A 209 -26.57 9.72 8.52
CA VAL A 209 -27.97 10.18 8.38
C VAL A 209 -28.38 10.92 9.64
#